data_daeb577ddb6dc6b5ea78ec48bb27999a
#
_entry.id   daeb577ddb6dc6b5ea78ec48bb27999a
#
_cell.length_a   1.000
_cell.length_b   1.000
_cell.length_c   1.000
_cell.angle_alpha   90.00
_cell.angle_beta   90.00
_cell.angle_gamma   90.00
#
_symmetry.space_group_name_H-M   'P 1'
#
loop_
_entity.id
_entity.type
_entity.pdbx_description
1 polymer ?
#
loop_
_entity_poly.entity_id
_entity_poly.type
_entity_poly.pdbx_seq_one_letter_code
_entity_poly.pdbx_strand_id
1 'polypeptide(L)'
;MKRSLLIPLLVFVLTVSVTVRGDTDAEVQARKDALDLAAAFSNDGFKIRDGYWCGIVKPHDHSLVAVNLYAGNQYWFSAGATEPAKKIAVSVYDETGKQVTTESYDNGERAAAGFSPTSSGQYFVSVDLLEGEQSSFCLVYAYK
;
A
#
# COMPACT_ATOMS: atom_id res chain seq x y z
N MET A 1 3.20 5.31 73.84
CA MET A 1 4.06 5.63 72.69
C MET A 1 3.47 5.01 71.44
N LYS A 2 2.81 5.82 70.60
CA LYS A 2 2.25 5.37 69.32
C LYS A 2 3.27 5.69 68.23
N ARG A 3 3.87 4.65 67.67
CA ARG A 3 4.72 4.79 66.47
C ARG A 3 3.85 4.79 65.25
N SER A 4 3.63 5.94 64.61
CA SER A 4 3.01 6.06 63.32
C SER A 4 3.98 5.60 62.25
N LEU A 5 3.65 4.48 61.58
CA LEU A 5 4.36 4.02 60.41
C LEU A 5 3.80 4.79 59.20
N LEU A 6 4.56 5.75 58.70
CA LEU A 6 4.31 6.42 57.44
C LEU A 6 4.80 5.49 56.31
N ILE A 7 3.88 4.90 55.58
CA ILE A 7 4.15 4.14 54.36
C ILE A 7 4.23 5.16 53.21
N PRO A 8 5.38 5.32 52.52
CA PRO A 8 5.42 6.16 51.35
C PRO A 8 4.69 5.45 50.20
N LEU A 9 3.62 6.07 49.75
CA LEU A 9 2.89 5.66 48.55
C LEU A 9 3.76 5.97 47.31
N LEU A 10 4.43 4.92 46.80
CA LEU A 10 5.22 5.01 45.58
C LEU A 10 4.27 5.07 44.40
N VAL A 11 4.00 6.27 43.90
CA VAL A 11 3.24 6.45 42.66
C VAL A 11 4.11 6.04 41.48
N PHE A 12 3.85 4.86 40.94
CA PHE A 12 4.51 4.38 39.74
C PHE A 12 3.82 5.05 38.53
N VAL A 13 4.41 6.14 38.03
CA VAL A 13 3.95 6.78 36.79
C VAL A 13 4.40 5.91 35.61
N LEU A 14 3.46 5.12 35.08
CA LEU A 14 3.67 4.41 33.82
C LEU A 14 3.68 5.44 32.68
N THR A 15 4.86 5.84 32.23
CA THR A 15 5.00 6.60 30.98
C THR A 15 4.78 5.66 29.81
N VAL A 16 3.58 5.68 29.24
CA VAL A 16 3.30 5.04 27.97
C VAL A 16 4.00 5.84 26.88
N SER A 17 5.13 5.36 26.42
CA SER A 17 5.82 5.92 25.27
C SER A 17 5.01 5.57 24.03
N VAL A 18 4.22 6.50 23.53
CA VAL A 18 3.57 6.39 22.21
C VAL A 18 4.68 6.59 21.18
N THR A 19 5.18 5.50 20.62
CA THR A 19 6.07 5.55 19.47
C THR A 19 5.24 5.95 18.25
N VAL A 20 5.29 7.22 17.88
CA VAL A 20 4.79 7.67 16.57
C VAL A 20 5.74 7.09 15.53
N ARG A 21 5.25 6.10 14.77
CA ARG A 21 6.01 5.50 13.68
C ARG A 21 5.90 6.44 12.48
N GLY A 22 6.94 7.22 12.21
CA GLY A 22 7.06 7.98 10.97
C GLY A 22 7.34 7.05 9.79
N ASP A 23 7.04 7.53 8.57
CA ASP A 23 7.39 6.84 7.34
C ASP A 23 8.91 6.64 7.26
N THR A 24 9.34 5.46 6.83
CA THR A 24 10.76 5.21 6.55
C THR A 24 11.17 5.90 5.24
N ASP A 25 12.47 6.13 5.03
CA ASP A 25 12.98 6.68 3.77
C ASP A 25 12.62 5.77 2.58
N ALA A 26 12.61 4.46 2.78
CA ALA A 26 12.19 3.48 1.78
C ALA A 26 10.71 3.64 1.41
N GLU A 27 9.81 3.81 2.39
CA GLU A 27 8.38 4.06 2.13
C GLU A 27 8.17 5.39 1.40
N VAL A 28 8.88 6.45 1.78
CA VAL A 28 8.82 7.76 1.12
C VAL A 28 9.23 7.64 -0.35
N GLN A 29 10.31 6.92 -0.63
CA GLN A 29 10.78 6.71 -2.00
C GLN A 29 9.79 5.84 -2.80
N ALA A 30 9.30 4.75 -2.24
CA ALA A 30 8.32 3.87 -2.87
C ALA A 30 7.02 4.64 -3.21
N ARG A 31 6.55 5.48 -2.29
CA ARG A 31 5.38 6.34 -2.52
C ARG A 31 5.62 7.35 -3.62
N LYS A 32 6.79 7.98 -3.63
CA LYS A 32 7.15 8.91 -4.70
C LYS A 32 7.11 8.23 -6.07
N ASP A 33 7.68 7.04 -6.18
CA ASP A 33 7.69 6.27 -7.42
C ASP A 33 6.29 5.87 -7.87
N ALA A 34 5.42 5.45 -6.94
CA ALA A 34 4.02 5.16 -7.23
C ALA A 34 3.26 6.40 -7.71
N LEU A 35 3.46 7.56 -7.09
CA LEU A 35 2.83 8.82 -7.46
C LEU A 35 3.33 9.34 -8.81
N ASP A 36 4.62 9.26 -9.08
CA ASP A 36 5.22 9.65 -10.36
C ASP A 36 4.64 8.80 -11.51
N LEU A 37 4.46 7.50 -11.28
CA LEU A 37 3.82 6.62 -12.24
C LEU A 37 2.33 6.97 -12.43
N ALA A 38 1.59 7.17 -11.35
CA ALA A 38 0.18 7.55 -11.42
C ALA A 38 -0.02 8.89 -12.13
N ALA A 39 0.87 9.85 -11.94
CA ALA A 39 0.83 11.15 -12.61
C ALA A 39 0.94 11.04 -14.14
N ALA A 40 1.60 10.01 -14.65
CA ALA A 40 1.69 9.76 -16.09
C ALA A 40 0.32 9.52 -16.74
N PHE A 41 -0.66 9.03 -15.99
CA PHE A 41 -2.04 8.80 -16.46
C PHE A 41 -2.94 10.04 -16.33
N SER A 42 -2.49 11.10 -15.68
CA SER A 42 -3.30 12.31 -15.45
C SER A 42 -3.70 13.01 -16.74
N ASN A 43 -2.87 12.95 -17.79
CA ASN A 43 -3.16 13.52 -19.11
C ASN A 43 -4.33 12.81 -19.81
N ASP A 44 -4.66 11.58 -19.40
CA ASP A 44 -5.80 10.82 -19.91
C ASP A 44 -7.08 11.06 -19.11
N GLY A 45 -7.08 12.04 -18.22
CA GLY A 45 -8.23 12.46 -17.41
C GLY A 45 -8.39 11.71 -16.09
N PHE A 46 -7.44 10.88 -15.71
CA PHE A 46 -7.46 10.20 -14.42
C PHE A 46 -7.11 11.15 -13.28
N LYS A 47 -7.85 11.01 -12.17
CA LYS A 47 -7.63 11.74 -10.92
C LYS A 47 -7.07 10.78 -9.88
N ILE A 48 -5.96 11.14 -9.26
CA ILE A 48 -5.39 10.36 -8.15
C ILE A 48 -6.32 10.48 -6.95
N ARG A 49 -6.71 9.34 -6.38
CA ARG A 49 -7.46 9.30 -5.14
C ARG A 49 -6.56 9.67 -3.97
N ASP A 50 -7.11 10.41 -3.02
CA ASP A 50 -6.40 10.72 -1.77
C ASP A 50 -6.08 9.43 -0.99
N GLY A 51 -4.88 9.39 -0.45
CA GLY A 51 -4.38 8.25 0.31
C GLY A 51 -3.49 7.31 -0.50
N TYR A 52 -2.84 6.43 0.23
CA TYR A 52 -1.93 5.43 -0.29
C TYR A 52 -1.84 4.26 0.69
N TRP A 53 -1.37 3.13 0.19
CA TRP A 53 -1.02 1.97 1.01
C TRP A 53 0.45 1.68 0.85
N CYS A 54 1.13 1.46 1.96
CA CYS A 54 2.52 1.00 1.96
C CYS A 54 2.64 -0.27 2.78
N GLY A 55 3.58 -1.10 2.43
CA GLY A 55 3.84 -2.36 3.09
C GLY A 55 5.15 -2.98 2.61
N ILE A 56 5.24 -4.28 2.76
CA ILE A 56 6.41 -5.07 2.40
C ILE A 56 6.01 -6.09 1.34
N VAL A 57 6.76 -6.12 0.23
CA VAL A 57 6.72 -7.21 -0.75
C VAL A 57 7.78 -8.24 -0.42
N LYS A 58 7.41 -9.53 -0.51
CA LYS A 58 8.29 -10.68 -0.27
C LYS A 58 8.23 -11.63 -1.45
N PRO A 59 9.33 -12.32 -1.79
CA PRO A 59 9.30 -13.40 -2.78
C PRO A 59 8.24 -14.45 -2.43
N HIS A 60 7.52 -14.93 -3.44
CA HIS A 60 6.50 -16.00 -3.30
C HIS A 60 5.31 -15.66 -2.41
N ASP A 61 5.08 -14.37 -2.14
CA ASP A 61 3.96 -13.89 -1.34
C ASP A 61 3.21 -12.79 -2.09
N HIS A 62 1.93 -12.60 -1.73
CA HIS A 62 1.06 -11.57 -2.28
C HIS A 62 0.78 -10.51 -1.24
N SER A 63 1.06 -9.25 -1.57
CA SER A 63 0.67 -8.12 -0.73
C SER A 63 -0.67 -7.59 -1.24
N LEU A 64 -1.75 -7.89 -0.51
CA LEU A 64 -3.12 -7.59 -0.92
C LEU A 64 -3.65 -6.32 -0.25
N VAL A 65 -4.30 -5.50 -1.05
CA VAL A 65 -5.04 -4.31 -0.59
C VAL A 65 -6.50 -4.45 -1.04
N ALA A 66 -7.43 -4.40 -0.09
CA ALA A 66 -8.86 -4.39 -0.38
C ALA A 66 -9.32 -2.98 -0.82
N VAL A 67 -10.05 -2.91 -1.91
CA VAL A 67 -10.58 -1.67 -2.48
C VAL A 67 -12.05 -1.84 -2.87
N ASN A 68 -12.84 -0.78 -2.76
CA ASN A 68 -14.19 -0.76 -3.30
C ASN A 68 -14.18 -0.02 -4.63
N LEU A 69 -14.62 -0.71 -5.68
CA LEU A 69 -14.65 -0.19 -7.04
C LEU A 69 -16.08 -0.09 -7.54
N TYR A 70 -16.33 0.84 -8.43
CA TYR A 70 -17.65 1.12 -8.98
C TYR A 70 -17.70 0.84 -10.47
N ALA A 71 -18.73 0.12 -10.90
CA ALA A 71 -18.99 -0.09 -12.32
C ALA A 71 -19.17 1.25 -13.04
N GLY A 72 -18.61 1.35 -14.24
CA GLY A 72 -18.64 2.57 -15.04
C GLY A 72 -17.42 3.48 -14.85
N ASN A 73 -16.63 3.28 -13.80
CA ASN A 73 -15.35 3.95 -13.64
C ASN A 73 -14.22 3.14 -14.29
N GLN A 74 -13.15 3.84 -14.62
CA GLN A 74 -11.88 3.25 -15.03
C GLN A 74 -10.85 3.53 -13.93
N TYR A 75 -10.02 2.56 -13.62
CA TYR A 75 -9.01 2.65 -12.55
C TYR A 75 -7.62 2.32 -13.08
N TRP A 76 -6.62 3.02 -12.56
CA TRP A 76 -5.21 2.63 -12.65
C TRP A 76 -4.62 2.50 -11.26
N PHE A 77 -4.11 1.32 -10.97
CA PHE A 77 -3.40 1.01 -9.72
C PHE A 77 -1.91 1.06 -10.01
N SER A 78 -1.20 1.97 -9.35
CA SER A 78 0.22 2.22 -9.59
C SER A 78 1.02 1.92 -8.34
N ALA A 79 2.02 1.07 -8.46
CA ALA A 79 2.90 0.68 -7.36
C ALA A 79 4.36 1.03 -7.65
N GLY A 80 5.06 1.40 -6.61
CA GLY A 80 6.51 1.56 -6.60
C GLY A 80 7.11 0.75 -5.47
N ALA A 81 8.26 0.17 -5.68
CA ALA A 81 9.04 -0.54 -4.67
C ALA A 81 10.47 -0.01 -4.65
N THR A 82 11.16 -0.20 -3.52
CA THR A 82 12.55 0.21 -3.37
C THR A 82 13.48 -0.99 -3.50
N GLU A 83 14.77 -0.71 -3.71
CA GLU A 83 15.77 -1.77 -3.60
C GLU A 83 15.67 -2.48 -2.22
N PRO A 84 15.89 -3.80 -2.18
CA PRO A 84 16.44 -4.66 -3.24
C PRO A 84 15.42 -5.31 -4.17
N ALA A 85 14.17 -4.82 -4.27
CA ALA A 85 13.25 -5.23 -5.32
C ALA A 85 13.79 -4.84 -6.69
N LYS A 86 13.69 -5.75 -7.66
CA LYS A 86 14.12 -5.51 -9.04
C LYS A 86 12.96 -5.51 -10.02
N LYS A 87 11.92 -6.29 -9.72
CA LYS A 87 10.72 -6.38 -10.56
C LYS A 87 9.51 -6.68 -9.70
N ILE A 88 8.49 -5.87 -9.87
CA ILE A 88 7.17 -6.06 -9.26
C ILE A 88 6.09 -6.16 -10.33
N ALA A 89 4.93 -6.71 -9.95
CA ALA A 89 3.72 -6.72 -10.76
C ALA A 89 2.52 -6.30 -9.93
N VAL A 90 1.53 -5.72 -10.59
CA VAL A 90 0.23 -5.39 -9.99
C VAL A 90 -0.85 -6.22 -10.66
N SER A 91 -1.66 -6.88 -9.87
CA SER A 91 -2.80 -7.69 -10.33
C SER A 91 -4.05 -7.33 -9.57
N VAL A 92 -5.21 -7.57 -10.15
CA VAL A 92 -6.51 -7.31 -9.53
C VAL A 92 -7.30 -8.62 -9.48
N TYR A 93 -7.94 -8.87 -8.34
CA TYR A 93 -8.80 -10.03 -8.08
C TYR A 93 -10.19 -9.56 -7.67
N ASP A 94 -11.21 -10.30 -8.07
CA ASP A 94 -12.57 -10.07 -7.59
C ASP A 94 -12.77 -10.60 -6.15
N GLU A 95 -13.97 -10.41 -5.61
CA GLU A 95 -14.31 -10.85 -4.24
C GLU A 95 -14.24 -12.37 -4.04
N THR A 96 -14.29 -13.14 -5.13
CA THR A 96 -14.17 -14.61 -5.09
C THR A 96 -12.73 -15.09 -5.13
N GLY A 97 -11.77 -14.18 -5.28
CA GLY A 97 -10.35 -14.48 -5.42
C GLY A 97 -9.92 -14.83 -6.85
N LYS A 98 -10.79 -14.62 -7.84
CA LYS A 98 -10.47 -14.82 -9.26
C LYS A 98 -9.77 -13.60 -9.81
N GLN A 99 -8.63 -13.81 -10.47
CA GLN A 99 -7.93 -12.74 -11.15
C GLN A 99 -8.76 -12.21 -12.33
N VAL A 100 -8.90 -10.89 -12.38
CA VAL A 100 -9.57 -10.21 -13.50
C VAL A 100 -8.56 -9.79 -14.56
N THR A 101 -9.04 -9.65 -15.80
CA THR A 101 -8.19 -9.16 -16.89
C THR A 101 -7.92 -7.67 -16.73
N THR A 102 -6.67 -7.28 -16.80
CA THR A 102 -6.21 -5.89 -16.67
C THR A 102 -5.32 -5.51 -17.84
N GLU A 103 -5.23 -4.19 -18.09
CA GLU A 103 -4.08 -3.64 -18.79
C GLU A 103 -2.90 -3.60 -17.84
N SER A 104 -1.70 -3.88 -18.33
CA SER A 104 -0.50 -3.94 -17.48
C SER A 104 0.57 -2.99 -17.98
N TYR A 105 1.26 -2.37 -17.03
CA TYR A 105 2.49 -1.63 -17.25
C TYR A 105 3.55 -2.15 -16.27
N ASP A 106 4.69 -2.57 -16.80
CA ASP A 106 5.78 -3.12 -16.01
C ASP A 106 7.09 -2.42 -16.40
N ASN A 107 7.76 -1.87 -15.41
CA ASN A 107 9.06 -1.24 -15.56
C ASN A 107 9.90 -1.41 -14.28
N GLY A 108 10.41 -2.63 -14.09
CA GLY A 108 11.26 -2.97 -12.94
C GLY A 108 10.53 -2.79 -11.60
N GLU A 109 10.99 -1.84 -10.81
CA GLU A 109 10.46 -1.50 -9.47
C GLU A 109 9.15 -0.70 -9.51
N ARG A 110 8.61 -0.43 -10.69
CA ARG A 110 7.33 0.23 -10.90
C ARG A 110 6.43 -0.65 -11.74
N ALA A 111 5.18 -0.75 -11.37
CA ALA A 111 4.17 -1.49 -12.12
C ALA A 111 2.80 -0.85 -11.93
N ALA A 112 1.95 -1.02 -12.92
CA ALA A 112 0.56 -0.57 -12.84
C ALA A 112 -0.37 -1.56 -13.52
N ALA A 113 -1.64 -1.58 -13.08
CA ALA A 113 -2.72 -2.31 -13.68
C ALA A 113 -3.92 -1.40 -13.91
N GLY A 114 -4.45 -1.42 -15.14
CA GLY A 114 -5.67 -0.72 -15.53
C GLY A 114 -6.86 -1.68 -15.54
N PHE A 115 -7.95 -1.28 -14.89
CA PHE A 115 -9.14 -2.10 -14.76
C PHE A 115 -10.42 -1.27 -14.82
N SER A 116 -11.40 -1.77 -15.56
CA SER A 116 -12.73 -1.17 -15.67
C SER A 116 -13.75 -2.20 -15.21
N PRO A 117 -14.22 -2.14 -13.95
CA PRO A 117 -15.15 -3.13 -13.43
C PRO A 117 -16.51 -3.03 -14.10
N THR A 118 -17.11 -4.17 -14.37
CA THR A 118 -18.50 -4.29 -14.86
C THR A 118 -19.50 -4.39 -13.71
N SER A 119 -19.03 -4.71 -12.50
CA SER A 119 -19.82 -4.81 -11.28
C SER A 119 -19.16 -4.01 -10.16
N SER A 120 -19.94 -3.21 -9.47
CA SER A 120 -19.49 -2.53 -8.25
C SER A 120 -19.34 -3.53 -7.11
N GLY A 121 -18.30 -3.36 -6.29
CA GLY A 121 -18.07 -4.23 -5.14
C GLY A 121 -16.64 -4.16 -4.65
N GLN A 122 -16.30 -5.13 -3.80
CA GLN A 122 -14.96 -5.27 -3.25
C GLN A 122 -14.08 -6.05 -4.22
N TYR A 123 -12.87 -5.50 -4.43
CA TYR A 123 -11.79 -6.12 -5.20
C TYR A 123 -10.53 -6.12 -4.35
N PHE A 124 -9.56 -6.91 -4.77
CA PHE A 124 -8.25 -6.97 -4.12
C PHE A 124 -7.17 -6.64 -5.15
N VAL A 125 -6.31 -5.71 -4.80
CA VAL A 125 -5.14 -5.36 -5.60
C VAL A 125 -3.93 -6.03 -4.96
N SER A 126 -3.20 -6.81 -5.75
CA SER A 126 -1.98 -7.49 -5.33
C SER A 126 -0.76 -6.77 -5.87
N VAL A 127 0.22 -6.55 -5.01
CA VAL A 127 1.57 -6.17 -5.43
C VAL A 127 2.49 -7.35 -5.14
N ASP A 128 3.09 -7.88 -6.19
CA ASP A 128 3.88 -9.11 -6.16
C ASP A 128 5.33 -8.81 -6.50
N LEU A 129 6.26 -9.38 -5.74
CA LEU A 129 7.68 -9.32 -6.03
C LEU A 129 8.07 -10.48 -6.95
N LEU A 130 8.43 -10.16 -8.20
CA LEU A 130 8.81 -11.15 -9.20
C LEU A 130 10.32 -11.42 -9.22
N GLU A 131 11.12 -10.39 -8.97
CA GLU A 131 12.59 -10.48 -8.91
C GLU A 131 13.13 -9.56 -7.81
N GLY A 132 14.13 -10.04 -7.09
CA GLY A 132 14.79 -9.33 -6.01
C GLY A 132 14.45 -9.93 -4.65
N GLU A 133 14.68 -9.14 -3.61
CA GLU A 133 14.47 -9.53 -2.22
C GLU A 133 13.42 -8.66 -1.55
N GLN A 134 13.01 -9.06 -0.36
CA GLN A 134 12.03 -8.34 0.44
C GLN A 134 12.30 -6.83 0.48
N SER A 135 11.29 -6.02 0.19
CA SER A 135 11.42 -4.57 0.02
C SER A 135 10.14 -3.85 0.42
N SER A 136 10.26 -2.55 0.69
CA SER A 136 9.12 -1.67 0.87
C SER A 136 8.45 -1.36 -0.46
N PHE A 137 7.13 -1.31 -0.45
CA PHE A 137 6.34 -0.84 -1.59
C PHE A 137 5.28 0.17 -1.14
N CYS A 138 4.81 0.99 -2.06
CA CYS A 138 3.58 1.76 -1.90
C CYS A 138 2.70 1.61 -3.14
N LEU A 139 1.40 1.70 -2.92
CA LEU A 139 0.35 1.61 -3.94
C LEU A 139 -0.54 2.84 -3.85
N VAL A 140 -0.80 3.44 -4.99
CA VAL A 140 -1.81 4.50 -5.16
C VAL A 140 -2.73 4.12 -6.30
N TYR A 141 -3.94 4.70 -6.37
CA TYR A 141 -4.76 4.54 -7.55
C TYR A 141 -5.41 5.83 -8.02
N ALA A 142 -5.65 5.88 -9.32
CA ALA A 142 -6.34 6.94 -10.00
C ALA A 142 -7.61 6.39 -10.65
N TYR A 143 -8.58 7.28 -10.91
CA TYR A 143 -9.86 6.91 -11.51
C TYR A 143 -10.40 8.02 -12.43
N LYS A 144 -11.27 7.65 -13.35
CA LYS A 144 -12.12 8.54 -14.13
C LYS A 144 -13.45 7.90 -14.48
#